data_45c2bc2f682e39666d36286e181ba9e9
#
_entry.id   45c2bc2f682e39666d36286e181ba9e9
#
_cell.length_a   1.000
_cell.length_b   1.000
_cell.length_c   1.000
_cell.angle_alpha   90.00
_cell.angle_beta   90.00
_cell.angle_gamma   90.00
#
_symmetry.space_group_name_H-M   'P 1'
#
loop_
_entity.id
_entity.type
_entity.pdbx_description
1 polymer ?
#
loop_
_entity_poly.entity_id
_entity_poly.type
_entity_poly.pdbx_seq_one_letter_code
_entity_poly.pdbx_strand_id
1 'polypeptide(L)'
;MTPRARCLVLPILAATIVLASASAALAATTAWDQAKATELARHLATSSSELYDTFYKQPVPNAASGQARAYHKLKDQVRRIRTEARQLAKNLEKGEGRVETQGNFDFLMQVVRAAEDNARKVFSTAPVREKADVARGVLAQLAPYYEAPDETP
;
A
#
# COMPACT_ATOMS: atom_id res chain seq x y z
N MET A 1 -43.12 18.07 -71.54
CA MET A 1 -43.24 16.96 -70.56
C MET A 1 -41.83 16.57 -70.13
N THR A 2 -41.44 16.99 -68.97
CA THR A 2 -40.07 16.86 -68.42
C THR A 2 -39.99 15.64 -67.47
N PRO A 3 -39.03 14.75 -67.61
CA PRO A 3 -38.75 13.75 -66.58
C PRO A 3 -37.74 14.28 -65.57
N ARG A 4 -38.11 14.22 -64.31
CA ARG A 4 -37.30 14.59 -63.17
C ARG A 4 -36.25 13.51 -62.90
N ALA A 5 -34.97 13.88 -63.01
CA ALA A 5 -33.86 13.09 -62.54
C ALA A 5 -33.82 13.07 -61.00
N ARG A 6 -33.90 11.90 -60.39
CA ARG A 6 -33.70 11.70 -58.97
C ARG A 6 -32.23 11.36 -58.71
N CYS A 7 -31.50 12.31 -58.12
CA CYS A 7 -30.17 12.06 -57.58
C CYS A 7 -30.28 11.18 -56.34
N LEU A 8 -29.71 9.99 -56.45
CA LEU A 8 -29.46 9.06 -55.32
C LEU A 8 -28.20 9.53 -54.60
N VAL A 9 -28.38 10.12 -53.44
CA VAL A 9 -27.26 10.45 -52.55
C VAL A 9 -27.00 9.21 -51.70
N LEU A 10 -25.85 8.56 -51.92
CA LEU A 10 -25.31 7.46 -51.07
C LEU A 10 -24.71 8.09 -49.82
N PRO A 11 -25.11 7.67 -48.59
CA PRO A 11 -24.38 8.03 -47.41
C PRO A 11 -23.18 7.09 -47.25
N ILE A 12 -21.98 7.66 -47.32
CA ILE A 12 -20.74 6.99 -46.96
C ILE A 12 -20.72 6.79 -45.44
N LEU A 13 -20.86 5.55 -45.03
CA LEU A 13 -20.75 5.13 -43.62
C LEU A 13 -19.26 5.12 -43.28
N ALA A 14 -18.77 6.17 -42.65
CA ALA A 14 -17.44 6.23 -42.06
C ALA A 14 -17.42 5.38 -40.78
N ALA A 15 -16.90 4.16 -40.88
CA ALA A 15 -16.62 3.32 -39.73
C ALA A 15 -15.39 3.85 -38.99
N THR A 16 -15.62 4.61 -37.93
CA THR A 16 -14.57 5.01 -36.98
C THR A 16 -14.18 3.80 -36.13
N ILE A 17 -13.05 3.19 -36.46
CA ILE A 17 -12.39 2.19 -35.61
C ILE A 17 -11.82 2.92 -34.40
N VAL A 18 -12.51 2.82 -33.26
CA VAL A 18 -11.98 3.23 -31.96
C VAL A 18 -10.97 2.16 -31.54
N LEU A 19 -9.67 2.42 -31.77
CA LEU A 19 -8.61 1.66 -31.13
C LEU A 19 -8.68 1.98 -29.63
N ALA A 20 -9.29 1.07 -28.87
CA ALA A 20 -9.14 1.05 -27.41
C ALA A 20 -7.68 0.69 -27.10
N SER A 21 -6.86 1.72 -26.90
CA SER A 21 -5.52 1.56 -26.34
C SER A 21 -5.69 1.04 -24.90
N ALA A 22 -5.57 -0.27 -24.73
CA ALA A 22 -5.36 -0.87 -23.42
C ALA A 22 -4.01 -0.37 -22.92
N SER A 23 -4.02 0.73 -22.17
CA SER A 23 -2.87 1.17 -21.39
C SER A 23 -2.62 0.09 -20.34
N ALA A 24 -1.75 -0.87 -20.66
CA ALA A 24 -1.09 -1.65 -19.64
C ALA A 24 -0.36 -0.64 -18.75
N ALA A 25 -0.89 -0.39 -17.56
CA ALA A 25 -0.18 0.31 -16.51
C ALA A 25 1.01 -0.58 -16.15
N LEU A 26 2.11 -0.41 -16.87
CA LEU A 26 3.43 -0.81 -16.41
C LEU A 26 3.56 -0.13 -15.05
N ALA A 27 3.63 -0.91 -13.98
CA ALA A 27 3.99 -0.40 -12.67
C ALA A 27 5.29 0.38 -12.88
N ALA A 28 5.19 1.71 -12.90
CA ALA A 28 6.34 2.57 -13.08
C ALA A 28 7.21 2.34 -11.85
N THR A 29 8.33 1.65 -12.04
CA THR A 29 9.34 1.51 -11.00
C THR A 29 9.81 2.91 -10.64
N THR A 30 9.61 3.28 -9.40
CA THR A 30 9.97 4.62 -8.92
C THR A 30 11.47 4.64 -8.66
N ALA A 31 12.20 5.55 -9.33
CA ALA A 31 13.62 5.75 -9.05
C ALA A 31 13.82 6.06 -7.56
N TRP A 32 14.92 5.57 -6.97
CA TRP A 32 15.21 5.81 -5.57
C TRP A 32 15.40 7.31 -5.27
N ASP A 33 14.62 7.80 -4.34
CA ASP A 33 14.72 9.15 -3.80
C ASP A 33 14.89 9.05 -2.27
N GLN A 34 16.13 9.24 -1.81
CA GLN A 34 16.50 9.14 -0.39
C GLN A 34 15.68 10.08 0.49
N ALA A 35 15.46 11.31 0.05
CA ALA A 35 14.73 12.30 0.85
C ALA A 35 13.25 11.90 1.00
N LYS A 36 12.64 11.47 -0.09
CA LYS A 36 11.24 11.03 -0.09
C LYS A 36 11.03 9.73 0.65
N ALA A 37 11.92 8.75 0.47
CA ALA A 37 11.88 7.49 1.22
C ALA A 37 12.04 7.74 2.73
N THR A 38 12.94 8.66 3.15
CA THR A 38 13.12 9.03 4.55
C THR A 38 11.86 9.72 5.11
N GLU A 39 11.26 10.63 4.37
CA GLU A 39 10.01 11.29 4.76
C GLU A 39 8.88 10.27 4.98
N LEU A 40 8.68 9.37 4.01
CA LEU A 40 7.65 8.32 4.08
C LEU A 40 7.90 7.35 5.24
N ALA A 41 9.14 6.97 5.48
CA ALA A 41 9.48 6.11 6.62
C ALA A 41 9.21 6.78 7.98
N ARG A 42 9.45 8.08 8.12
CA ARG A 42 9.05 8.84 9.33
C ARG A 42 7.54 8.85 9.52
N HIS A 43 6.79 9.10 8.44
CA HIS A 43 5.32 9.06 8.48
C HIS A 43 4.82 7.66 8.86
N LEU A 44 5.46 6.60 8.32
CA LEU A 44 5.13 5.22 8.67
C LEU A 44 5.43 4.93 10.15
N ALA A 45 6.55 5.40 10.68
CA ALA A 45 6.92 5.24 12.09
C ALA A 45 5.92 5.95 13.02
N THR A 46 5.44 7.14 12.62
CA THR A 46 4.43 7.89 13.36
C THR A 46 3.07 7.18 13.32
N SER A 47 2.56 6.86 12.12
CA SER A 47 1.26 6.21 11.96
C SER A 47 1.22 4.81 12.59
N SER A 48 2.31 4.06 12.54
CA SER A 48 2.44 2.76 13.22
C SER A 48 2.44 2.92 14.75
N SER A 49 2.97 4.02 15.26
CA SER A 49 2.92 4.31 16.71
C SER A 49 1.51 4.67 17.16
N GLU A 50 0.80 5.49 16.38
CA GLU A 50 -0.60 5.82 16.64
C GLU A 50 -1.50 4.58 16.57
N LEU A 51 -1.28 3.70 15.58
CA LEU A 51 -1.96 2.41 15.49
C LEU A 51 -1.73 1.56 16.73
N TYR A 52 -0.47 1.43 17.17
CA TYR A 52 -0.10 0.70 18.36
C TYR A 52 -0.82 1.27 19.58
N ASP A 53 -0.76 2.56 19.83
CA ASP A 53 -1.37 3.20 20.99
C ASP A 53 -2.89 3.05 21.01
N THR A 54 -3.52 3.16 19.82
CA THR A 54 -4.97 2.96 19.68
C THR A 54 -5.37 1.50 19.88
N PHE A 55 -4.61 0.55 19.31
CA PHE A 55 -4.86 -0.87 19.45
C PHE A 55 -4.74 -1.35 20.90
N TYR A 56 -3.78 -0.82 21.65
CA TYR A 56 -3.57 -1.21 23.06
C TYR A 56 -4.62 -0.63 24.01
N LYS A 57 -5.39 0.39 23.59
CA LYS A 57 -6.52 0.95 24.33
C LYS A 57 -7.84 0.25 24.07
N GLN A 58 -7.93 -0.59 23.01
CA GLN A 58 -9.18 -1.29 22.74
C GLN A 58 -9.42 -2.43 23.73
N PRO A 59 -10.69 -2.79 23.98
CA PRO A 59 -11.04 -3.91 24.84
C PRO A 59 -10.45 -5.23 24.32
N VAL A 60 -9.92 -6.05 25.24
CA VAL A 60 -9.44 -7.40 24.91
C VAL A 60 -10.65 -8.31 24.66
N PRO A 61 -10.68 -9.09 23.55
CA PRO A 61 -11.75 -10.05 23.33
C PRO A 61 -11.84 -11.07 24.47
N ASN A 62 -13.05 -11.47 24.83
CA ASN A 62 -13.28 -12.50 25.83
C ASN A 62 -12.57 -13.80 25.40
N ALA A 63 -11.85 -14.43 26.32
CA ALA A 63 -11.10 -15.67 26.09
C ALA A 63 -11.97 -16.81 25.51
N ALA A 64 -13.26 -16.84 25.84
CA ALA A 64 -14.21 -17.81 25.30
C ALA A 64 -14.56 -17.62 23.81
N SER A 65 -14.22 -16.48 23.21
CA SER A 65 -14.63 -16.12 21.83
C SER A 65 -13.84 -16.82 20.72
N GLY A 66 -12.83 -17.62 21.02
CA GLY A 66 -11.90 -18.20 20.02
C GLY A 66 -10.98 -17.15 19.35
N GLN A 67 -11.24 -15.88 19.53
CA GLN A 67 -10.46 -14.78 18.93
C GLN A 67 -9.22 -14.42 19.77
N ALA A 68 -9.15 -14.86 21.03
CA ALA A 68 -8.08 -14.47 21.96
C ALA A 68 -6.69 -14.77 21.40
N ARG A 69 -6.49 -15.96 20.81
CA ARG A 69 -5.19 -16.33 20.22
C ARG A 69 -4.80 -15.41 19.05
N ALA A 70 -5.74 -15.13 18.15
CA ALA A 70 -5.51 -14.24 17.01
C ALA A 70 -5.25 -12.81 17.49
N TYR A 71 -5.97 -12.35 18.52
CA TYR A 71 -5.77 -11.04 19.14
C TYR A 71 -4.35 -10.90 19.73
N HIS A 72 -3.87 -11.87 20.49
CA HIS A 72 -2.52 -11.82 21.06
C HIS A 72 -1.44 -11.83 19.97
N LYS A 73 -1.61 -12.64 18.93
CA LYS A 73 -0.70 -12.62 17.78
C LYS A 73 -0.71 -11.26 17.06
N LEU A 74 -1.89 -10.70 16.83
CA LEU A 74 -2.02 -9.38 16.22
C LEU A 74 -1.39 -8.29 17.08
N LYS A 75 -1.57 -8.36 18.41
CA LYS A 75 -0.94 -7.45 19.37
C LYS A 75 0.59 -7.44 19.26
N ASP A 76 1.19 -8.62 19.17
CA ASP A 76 2.64 -8.75 19.00
C ASP A 76 3.10 -8.24 17.62
N GLN A 77 2.32 -8.50 16.57
CA GLN A 77 2.62 -8.00 15.23
C GLN A 77 2.54 -6.48 15.14
N VAL A 78 1.51 -5.85 15.71
CA VAL A 78 1.39 -4.38 15.75
C VAL A 78 2.58 -3.76 16.49
N ARG A 79 3.03 -4.38 17.59
CA ARG A 79 4.25 -3.94 18.29
C ARG A 79 5.49 -4.05 17.40
N ARG A 80 5.64 -5.16 16.66
CA ARG A 80 6.77 -5.37 15.74
C ARG A 80 6.73 -4.37 14.59
N ILE A 81 5.57 -4.14 13.95
CA ILE A 81 5.40 -3.15 12.88
C ILE A 81 5.91 -1.78 13.35
N ARG A 82 5.50 -1.33 14.56
CA ARG A 82 6.00 -0.06 15.13
C ARG A 82 7.51 -0.07 15.29
N THR A 83 8.09 -1.15 15.78
CA THR A 83 9.54 -1.26 16.02
C THR A 83 10.31 -1.20 14.71
N GLU A 84 9.89 -2.00 13.71
CA GLU A 84 10.56 -2.07 12.41
C GLU A 84 10.40 -0.78 11.61
N ALA A 85 9.22 -0.15 11.63
CA ALA A 85 9.00 1.14 10.99
C ALA A 85 9.91 2.24 11.58
N ARG A 86 10.08 2.26 12.90
CA ARG A 86 11.01 3.20 13.56
C ARG A 86 12.47 2.91 13.22
N GLN A 87 12.84 1.63 13.15
CA GLN A 87 14.21 1.23 12.79
C GLN A 87 14.51 1.63 11.34
N LEU A 88 13.57 1.38 10.42
CA LEU A 88 13.69 1.77 9.02
C LEU A 88 13.86 3.29 8.87
N ALA A 89 13.01 4.09 9.54
CA ALA A 89 13.14 5.54 9.54
C ALA A 89 14.50 6.00 10.06
N LYS A 90 14.96 5.44 11.17
CA LYS A 90 16.26 5.76 11.77
C LYS A 90 17.44 5.42 10.86
N ASN A 91 17.38 4.31 10.15
CA ASN A 91 18.43 3.88 9.23
C ASN A 91 18.51 4.84 8.02
N LEU A 92 17.36 5.17 7.42
CA LEU A 92 17.28 6.14 6.33
C LEU A 92 17.72 7.55 6.74
N GLU A 93 17.43 7.97 7.99
CA GLU A 93 17.89 9.24 8.56
C GLU A 93 19.42 9.32 8.75
N LYS A 94 20.06 8.18 8.95
CA LYS A 94 21.53 8.09 8.99
C LYS A 94 22.18 8.12 7.60
N GLY A 95 21.37 8.14 6.53
CA GLY A 95 21.83 8.11 5.16
C GLY A 95 22.03 6.69 4.60
N GLU A 96 21.59 5.64 5.31
CA GLU A 96 21.55 4.30 4.75
C GLU A 96 20.60 4.30 3.54
N GLY A 97 21.06 3.77 2.41
CA GLY A 97 20.29 3.76 1.16
C GLY A 97 19.36 2.57 1.05
N ARG A 98 18.86 2.36 -0.17
CA ARG A 98 17.94 1.27 -0.48
C ARG A 98 18.51 -0.10 -0.15
N VAL A 99 19.74 -0.39 -0.61
CA VAL A 99 20.38 -1.70 -0.46
C VAL A 99 20.54 -2.06 1.01
N GLU A 100 21.03 -1.12 1.82
CA GLU A 100 21.28 -1.32 3.24
C GLU A 100 19.97 -1.51 4.03
N THR A 101 18.87 -0.91 3.57
CA THR A 101 17.58 -0.95 4.28
C THR A 101 16.59 -1.96 3.70
N GLN A 102 16.89 -2.60 2.56
CA GLN A 102 16.01 -3.57 1.90
C GLN A 102 15.56 -4.69 2.84
N GLY A 103 16.51 -5.32 3.55
CA GLY A 103 16.19 -6.40 4.48
C GLY A 103 15.24 -5.98 5.61
N ASN A 104 15.37 -4.75 6.09
CA ASN A 104 14.47 -4.15 7.09
C ASN A 104 13.06 -3.97 6.52
N PHE A 105 12.98 -3.46 5.29
CA PHE A 105 11.71 -3.25 4.60
C PHE A 105 11.00 -4.58 4.32
N ASP A 106 11.72 -5.58 3.80
CA ASP A 106 11.16 -6.91 3.50
C ASP A 106 10.61 -7.59 4.76
N PHE A 107 11.33 -7.50 5.87
CA PHE A 107 10.87 -8.03 7.15
C PHE A 107 9.63 -7.30 7.65
N LEU A 108 9.60 -5.97 7.55
CA LEU A 108 8.42 -5.16 7.87
C LEU A 108 7.21 -5.62 7.05
N MET A 109 7.36 -5.81 5.73
CA MET A 109 6.31 -6.28 4.84
C MET A 109 5.80 -7.67 5.23
N GLN A 110 6.69 -8.58 5.62
CA GLN A 110 6.32 -9.90 6.12
C GLN A 110 5.45 -9.80 7.39
N VAL A 111 5.84 -8.95 8.34
CA VAL A 111 5.08 -8.75 9.58
C VAL A 111 3.72 -8.10 9.30
N VAL A 112 3.64 -7.14 8.37
CA VAL A 112 2.39 -6.51 7.96
C VAL A 112 1.42 -7.53 7.36
N ARG A 113 1.85 -8.36 6.43
CA ARG A 113 1.03 -9.42 5.83
C ARG A 113 0.49 -10.38 6.91
N ALA A 114 1.34 -10.81 7.81
CA ALA A 114 0.92 -11.68 8.92
C ALA A 114 -0.07 -10.99 9.87
N ALA A 115 0.07 -9.67 10.10
CA ALA A 115 -0.86 -8.88 10.89
C ALA A 115 -2.23 -8.77 10.21
N GLU A 116 -2.27 -8.55 8.91
CA GLU A 116 -3.52 -8.51 8.13
C GLU A 116 -4.28 -9.83 8.21
N ASP A 117 -3.59 -10.97 8.10
CA ASP A 117 -4.21 -12.29 8.22
C ASP A 117 -4.82 -12.54 9.59
N ASN A 118 -4.18 -12.05 10.66
CA ASN A 118 -4.74 -12.17 12.00
C ASN A 118 -5.84 -11.12 12.27
N ALA A 119 -5.72 -9.91 11.69
CA ALA A 119 -6.73 -8.87 11.80
C ALA A 119 -8.11 -9.29 11.25
N ARG A 120 -8.13 -10.10 10.18
CA ARG A 120 -9.38 -10.66 9.62
C ARG A 120 -10.12 -11.59 10.60
N LYS A 121 -9.44 -12.11 11.62
CA LYS A 121 -9.97 -13.06 12.61
C LYS A 121 -10.37 -12.37 13.91
N VAL A 122 -10.14 -11.07 14.04
CA VAL A 122 -10.34 -10.31 15.28
C VAL A 122 -11.25 -9.13 15.01
N PHE A 123 -12.20 -8.91 15.92
CA PHE A 123 -12.97 -7.67 15.89
C PHE A 123 -12.06 -6.48 16.20
N SER A 124 -12.03 -5.52 15.31
CA SER A 124 -11.29 -4.26 15.47
C SER A 124 -12.28 -3.09 15.55
N THR A 125 -12.05 -2.17 16.48
CA THR A 125 -12.84 -0.95 16.62
C THR A 125 -12.63 -0.01 15.42
N ALA A 126 -13.57 0.90 15.16
CA ALA A 126 -13.45 1.87 14.06
C ALA A 126 -12.15 2.70 14.16
N PRO A 127 -11.75 3.24 15.34
CA PRO A 127 -10.50 3.98 15.46
C PRO A 127 -9.25 3.14 15.10
N VAL A 128 -9.24 1.86 15.45
CA VAL A 128 -8.10 0.98 15.09
C VAL A 128 -8.04 0.76 13.59
N ARG A 129 -9.18 0.54 12.94
CA ARG A 129 -9.23 0.39 11.47
C ARG A 129 -8.74 1.65 10.75
N GLU A 130 -9.20 2.82 11.18
CA GLU A 130 -8.77 4.11 10.63
C GLU A 130 -7.24 4.27 10.71
N LYS A 131 -6.64 4.01 11.88
CA LYS A 131 -5.18 4.11 12.05
C LYS A 131 -4.43 3.06 11.23
N ALA A 132 -4.98 1.86 11.07
CA ALA A 132 -4.41 0.82 10.21
C ALA A 132 -4.45 1.24 8.73
N ASP A 133 -5.54 1.88 8.27
CA ASP A 133 -5.69 2.35 6.90
C ASP A 133 -4.70 3.49 6.59
N VAL A 134 -4.48 4.41 7.54
CA VAL A 134 -3.46 5.46 7.41
C VAL A 134 -2.06 4.83 7.26
N ALA A 135 -1.68 3.92 8.15
CA ALA A 135 -0.37 3.27 8.10
C ALA A 135 -0.17 2.47 6.80
N ARG A 136 -1.23 1.77 6.33
CA ARG A 136 -1.23 1.04 5.05
C ARG A 136 -1.07 1.99 3.86
N GLY A 137 -1.73 3.13 3.87
CA GLY A 137 -1.62 4.14 2.81
C GLY A 137 -0.21 4.71 2.68
N VAL A 138 0.48 4.95 3.80
CA VAL A 138 1.89 5.38 3.80
C VAL A 138 2.81 4.27 3.29
N LEU A 139 2.58 3.02 3.73
CA LEU A 139 3.35 1.86 3.30
C LEU A 139 3.23 1.63 1.78
N ALA A 140 2.02 1.78 1.24
CA ALA A 140 1.77 1.67 -0.20
C ALA A 140 2.49 2.75 -1.03
N GLN A 141 2.76 3.93 -0.45
CA GLN A 141 3.56 4.97 -1.09
C GLN A 141 5.06 4.69 -1.00
N LEU A 142 5.51 3.99 0.05
CA LEU A 142 6.92 3.65 0.24
C LEU A 142 7.34 2.42 -0.57
N ALA A 143 6.46 1.43 -0.74
CA ALA A 143 6.76 0.17 -1.40
C ALA A 143 7.37 0.30 -2.81
N PRO A 144 6.91 1.19 -3.71
CA PRO A 144 7.47 1.34 -5.04
C PRO A 144 8.96 1.71 -5.06
N TYR A 145 9.47 2.38 -4.02
CA TYR A 145 10.90 2.70 -3.91
C TYR A 145 11.76 1.47 -3.64
N TYR A 146 11.20 0.42 -3.05
CA TYR A 146 11.88 -0.83 -2.76
C TYR A 146 11.66 -1.92 -3.82
N GLU A 147 10.62 -1.78 -4.64
CA GLU A 147 10.28 -2.73 -5.72
C GLU A 147 11.01 -2.41 -7.05
N ALA A 148 11.57 -1.21 -7.19
CA ALA A 148 12.31 -0.84 -8.40
C ALA A 148 13.52 -1.79 -8.58
N PRO A 149 13.82 -2.28 -9.81
CA PRO A 149 15.03 -3.03 -10.06
C PRO A 149 16.25 -2.15 -9.73
N ASP A 150 17.30 -2.79 -9.20
CA ASP A 150 18.58 -2.10 -9.03
C ASP A 150 19.05 -1.62 -10.41
N GLU A 151 19.08 -0.32 -10.62
CA GLU A 151 19.85 0.27 -11.71
C GLU A 151 21.32 0.10 -11.33
N THR A 152 21.83 -1.12 -11.50
CA THR A 152 23.29 -1.36 -11.45
C THR A 152 23.88 -0.71 -12.70
N PRO A 153 24.81 0.23 -12.57
CA PRO A 153 25.47 0.87 -13.70
C PRO A 153 26.34 -0.11 -14.50
#